data_a970688355a56f454f84f5f44eb1d3ea
#
_entry.id   a970688355a56f454f84f5f44eb1d3ea
#
_cell.length_a   1.000
_cell.length_b   1.000
_cell.length_c   1.000
_cell.angle_alpha   90.00
_cell.angle_beta   90.00
_cell.angle_gamma   90.00
#
_symmetry.space_group_name_H-M   'P 1'
#
loop_
_entity.id
_entity.type
_entity.pdbx_description
1 polymer ?
#
loop_
_entity_poly.entity_id
_entity_poly.type
_entity_poly.pdbx_seq_one_letter_code
_entity_poly.pdbx_strand_id
1 'polypeptide(L)'
;ETLAQMLGIEVPREEGERPAQRNDALFDLLKSAERHFEVALKDSPVAVDYLKQRGVDGATAKRFGVGFAPDGWSNVLDKFGTSTEAIERLLAVGLIIRKDNGRHYDRFRNRIMFPIRDGRGRTIGFGGRVLADEEPKYLNSPETVLFHKGRELYGLYEARQALRSIERLVVVEGYMDVIGLARHGIDYGVATLGTATTADHLNRIFRMTDHAYFAFDGDRAGRQAAWRALENALPQMREGRQIRIVFLPDKQDPDSFVQKNGANAFESLLDEGQPLAEFMIDELAAD
;
A
#
# COMPACT_ATOMS: atom_id res chain seq x y z
N GLU A 1 1.15 -40.24 3.10
CA GLU A 1 1.80 -41.07 4.13
C GLU A 1 1.27 -42.52 4.14
N THR A 2 -0.04 -42.73 4.07
CA THR A 2 -0.64 -44.08 4.16
C THR A 2 -0.27 -45.03 2.99
N LEU A 3 -0.15 -44.49 1.77
CA LEU A 3 0.23 -45.28 0.57
C LEU A 3 1.74 -45.62 0.56
N ALA A 4 2.61 -44.74 1.04
CA ALA A 4 4.05 -44.99 1.14
C ALA A 4 4.35 -46.04 2.21
N GLN A 5 3.64 -46.02 3.34
CA GLN A 5 3.73 -47.07 4.37
C GLN A 5 3.32 -48.46 3.86
N MET A 6 2.29 -48.54 3.02
CA MET A 6 1.84 -49.81 2.41
C MET A 6 2.85 -50.40 1.40
N LEU A 7 3.67 -49.54 0.81
CA LEU A 7 4.67 -49.93 -0.21
C LEU A 7 6.07 -50.05 0.36
N GLY A 8 6.29 -49.85 1.67
CA GLY A 8 7.59 -49.90 2.31
C GLY A 8 8.59 -48.85 1.80
N ILE A 9 8.09 -47.74 1.25
CA ILE A 9 8.92 -46.67 0.72
C ILE A 9 9.13 -45.62 1.84
N GLU A 10 10.37 -45.41 2.27
CA GLU A 10 10.70 -44.26 3.12
C GLU A 10 10.56 -42.98 2.29
N VAL A 11 9.55 -42.18 2.62
CA VAL A 11 9.43 -40.84 2.08
C VAL A 11 10.56 -39.98 2.70
N PRO A 12 11.50 -39.44 1.92
CA PRO A 12 12.52 -38.55 2.47
C PRO A 12 11.83 -37.40 3.21
N ARG A 13 12.05 -37.27 4.50
CA ARG A 13 11.65 -36.08 5.25
C ARG A 13 12.67 -35.00 4.89
N GLU A 14 12.29 -34.06 4.05
CA GLU A 14 13.02 -32.80 3.97
C GLU A 14 13.04 -32.18 5.38
N GLU A 15 14.21 -32.11 5.99
CA GLU A 15 14.47 -31.33 7.20
C GLU A 15 14.42 -29.83 6.81
N GLY A 16 13.23 -29.30 6.53
CA GLY A 16 12.95 -27.92 6.25
C GLY A 16 11.67 -27.50 6.95
N GLU A 17 11.64 -26.28 7.47
CA GLU A 17 10.40 -25.68 7.99
C GLU A 17 9.29 -25.83 6.95
N ARG A 18 8.11 -26.31 7.38
CA ARG A 18 6.93 -26.38 6.50
C ARG A 18 6.65 -24.98 5.92
N PRO A 19 6.27 -24.84 4.64
CA PRO A 19 6.03 -23.53 4.01
C PRO A 19 5.12 -22.61 4.83
N ALA A 20 4.13 -23.16 5.54
CA ALA A 20 3.26 -22.41 6.44
C ALA A 20 4.04 -21.82 7.65
N GLN A 21 4.89 -22.60 8.31
CA GLN A 21 5.70 -22.13 9.45
C GLN A 21 6.72 -21.07 9.05
N ARG A 22 7.31 -21.21 7.87
CA ARG A 22 8.23 -20.20 7.31
C ARG A 22 7.53 -18.88 7.08
N ASN A 23 6.29 -18.89 6.55
CA ASN A 23 5.52 -17.68 6.35
C ASN A 23 5.11 -17.01 7.66
N ASP A 24 4.75 -17.78 8.70
CA ASP A 24 4.39 -17.23 10.02
C ASP A 24 5.57 -16.47 10.63
N ALA A 25 6.79 -17.00 10.57
CA ALA A 25 7.99 -16.32 11.04
C ALA A 25 8.26 -15.00 10.28
N LEU A 26 7.95 -14.94 8.97
CA LEU A 26 8.08 -13.73 8.18
C LEU A 26 7.03 -12.67 8.57
N PHE A 27 5.79 -13.06 8.85
CA PHE A 27 4.76 -12.15 9.37
C PHE A 27 5.14 -11.59 10.75
N ASP A 28 5.66 -12.42 11.65
CA ASP A 28 6.11 -11.99 12.98
C ASP A 28 7.28 -11.01 12.89
N LEU A 29 8.20 -11.21 11.97
CA LEU A 29 9.29 -10.30 11.68
C LEU A 29 8.78 -8.93 11.19
N LEU A 30 7.89 -8.91 10.20
CA LEU A 30 7.31 -7.68 9.67
C LEU A 30 6.50 -6.92 10.74
N LYS A 31 5.73 -7.62 11.56
CA LYS A 31 5.02 -7.05 12.70
C LYS A 31 5.96 -6.45 13.74
N SER A 32 7.09 -7.11 13.98
CA SER A 32 8.13 -6.61 14.89
C SER A 32 8.83 -5.37 14.33
N ALA A 33 9.07 -5.34 13.01
CA ALA A 33 9.61 -4.18 12.31
C ALA A 33 8.62 -2.99 12.33
N GLU A 34 7.31 -3.23 12.12
CA GLU A 34 6.26 -2.20 12.25
C GLU A 34 6.33 -1.54 13.63
N ARG A 35 6.34 -2.33 14.70
CA ARG A 35 6.45 -1.82 16.08
C ARG A 35 7.76 -1.05 16.30
N HIS A 36 8.86 -1.50 15.71
CA HIS A 36 10.14 -0.80 15.79
C HIS A 36 10.05 0.59 15.16
N PHE A 37 9.46 0.70 13.98
CA PHE A 37 9.25 1.98 13.31
C PHE A 37 8.27 2.89 14.05
N GLU A 38 7.21 2.34 14.66
CA GLU A 38 6.27 3.10 15.50
C GLU A 38 6.96 3.70 16.75
N VAL A 39 7.84 2.94 17.39
CA VAL A 39 8.65 3.44 18.53
C VAL A 39 9.61 4.52 18.06
N ALA A 40 10.36 4.27 16.98
CA ALA A 40 11.30 5.23 16.42
C ALA A 40 10.62 6.54 15.98
N LEU A 41 9.36 6.51 15.55
CA LEU A 41 8.59 7.71 15.25
C LEU A 41 8.39 8.57 16.51
N LYS A 42 8.03 7.95 17.64
CA LYS A 42 7.79 8.68 18.90
C LYS A 42 9.06 9.36 19.41
N ASP A 43 10.21 8.73 19.15
CA ASP A 43 11.52 9.21 19.58
C ASP A 43 12.15 10.22 18.60
N SER A 44 11.47 10.55 17.48
CA SER A 44 11.95 11.47 16.45
C SER A 44 11.08 12.73 16.36
N PRO A 45 11.46 13.84 17.00
CA PRO A 45 10.73 15.11 16.90
C PRO A 45 10.57 15.59 15.45
N VAL A 46 11.60 15.43 14.62
CA VAL A 46 11.57 15.83 13.19
C VAL A 46 10.51 15.07 12.42
N ALA A 47 10.40 13.76 12.61
CA ALA A 47 9.39 12.93 11.95
C ALA A 47 7.97 13.24 12.45
N VAL A 48 7.82 13.48 13.77
CA VAL A 48 6.55 13.88 14.38
C VAL A 48 6.10 15.25 13.84
N ASP A 49 7.00 16.23 13.80
CA ASP A 49 6.66 17.57 13.31
C ASP A 49 6.33 17.57 11.81
N TYR A 50 7.04 16.76 11.02
CA TYR A 50 6.70 16.53 9.63
C TYR A 50 5.27 16.02 9.46
N LEU A 51 4.85 15.00 10.23
CA LEU A 51 3.49 14.45 10.19
C LEU A 51 2.45 15.47 10.64
N LYS A 52 2.74 16.27 11.69
CA LYS A 52 1.86 17.35 12.13
C LYS A 52 1.68 18.43 11.06
N GLN A 53 2.74 18.84 10.37
CA GLN A 53 2.67 19.80 9.26
C GLN A 53 1.79 19.26 8.10
N ARG A 54 1.78 17.94 7.91
CA ARG A 54 0.88 17.25 6.99
C ARG A 54 -0.51 16.98 7.60
N GLY A 55 -0.75 17.48 8.82
CA GLY A 55 -2.01 17.34 9.54
C GLY A 55 -2.29 15.94 10.07
N VAL A 56 -1.33 15.02 10.05
CA VAL A 56 -1.49 13.66 10.61
C VAL A 56 -1.31 13.71 12.11
N ASP A 57 -2.38 13.49 12.85
CA ASP A 57 -2.37 13.41 14.32
C ASP A 57 -1.98 12.01 14.82
N GLY A 58 -1.80 11.90 16.14
CA GLY A 58 -1.39 10.64 16.76
C GLY A 58 -2.42 9.51 16.65
N ALA A 59 -3.72 9.84 16.59
CA ALA A 59 -4.79 8.85 16.43
C ALA A 59 -4.77 8.28 15.00
N THR A 60 -4.64 9.13 14.01
CA THR A 60 -4.50 8.75 12.59
C THR A 60 -3.20 7.97 12.38
N ALA A 61 -2.07 8.45 12.90
CA ALA A 61 -0.80 7.73 12.80
C ALA A 61 -0.89 6.31 13.39
N LYS A 62 -1.53 6.17 14.55
CA LYS A 62 -1.77 4.87 15.18
C LYS A 62 -2.71 3.98 14.37
N ARG A 63 -3.79 4.52 13.82
CA ARG A 63 -4.76 3.78 13.00
C ARG A 63 -4.09 3.15 11.79
N PHE A 64 -3.23 3.90 11.11
CA PHE A 64 -2.51 3.44 9.93
C PHE A 64 -1.17 2.77 10.24
N GLY A 65 -0.76 2.68 11.52
CA GLY A 65 0.53 2.11 11.94
C GLY A 65 1.73 2.89 11.41
N VAL A 66 1.57 4.21 11.22
CA VAL A 66 2.65 5.06 10.69
C VAL A 66 3.85 5.03 11.62
N GLY A 67 5.03 4.82 11.06
CA GLY A 67 6.29 4.76 11.76
C GLY A 67 7.36 5.64 11.14
N PHE A 68 8.58 5.50 11.63
CA PHE A 68 9.76 6.18 11.10
C PHE A 68 10.95 5.20 11.04
N ALA A 69 11.61 5.14 9.89
CA ALA A 69 12.90 4.49 9.75
C ALA A 69 13.98 5.53 10.00
N PRO A 70 14.73 5.43 11.11
CA PRO A 70 15.78 6.40 11.43
C PRO A 70 16.84 6.50 10.33
N ASP A 71 17.55 7.62 10.29
CA ASP A 71 18.76 7.73 9.50
C ASP A 71 19.82 6.75 10.00
N GLY A 72 20.54 6.14 9.07
CA GLY A 72 21.54 5.11 9.38
C GLY A 72 21.43 3.87 8.50
N TRP A 73 22.51 3.13 8.41
CA TRP A 73 22.63 2.04 7.44
C TRP A 73 22.23 0.66 7.99
N SER A 74 22.05 0.51 9.30
CA SER A 74 21.92 -0.81 9.94
C SER A 74 20.96 -0.87 11.13
N ASN A 75 20.03 0.08 11.29
CA ASN A 75 19.09 0.11 12.43
C ASN A 75 18.23 -1.17 12.53
N VAL A 76 17.67 -1.62 11.41
CA VAL A 76 16.88 -2.86 11.32
C VAL A 76 17.81 -4.06 11.38
N LEU A 77 18.93 -4.02 10.64
CA LEU A 77 19.92 -5.08 10.60
C LEU A 77 20.50 -5.37 11.98
N ASP A 78 20.93 -4.33 12.72
CA ASP A 78 21.51 -4.48 14.07
C ASP A 78 20.50 -5.04 15.07
N LYS A 79 19.24 -4.65 14.93
CA LYS A 79 18.18 -5.10 15.84
C LYS A 79 17.70 -6.52 15.59
N PHE A 80 17.54 -6.91 14.34
CA PHE A 80 16.89 -8.17 13.96
C PHE A 80 17.83 -9.17 13.29
N GLY A 81 18.99 -8.75 12.77
CA GLY A 81 19.95 -9.59 12.05
C GLY A 81 20.90 -10.38 12.93
N THR A 82 20.41 -11.00 14.00
CA THR A 82 21.19 -11.65 15.05
C THR A 82 21.84 -12.98 14.66
N SER A 83 21.46 -13.54 13.51
CA SER A 83 21.99 -14.79 12.96
C SER A 83 21.92 -14.78 11.44
N THR A 84 22.61 -15.69 10.79
CA THR A 84 22.55 -15.86 9.32
C THR A 84 21.12 -16.10 8.87
N GLU A 85 20.37 -16.93 9.57
CA GLU A 85 18.95 -17.20 9.26
C GLU A 85 18.07 -15.96 9.41
N ALA A 86 18.29 -15.15 10.45
CA ALA A 86 17.59 -13.89 10.65
C ALA A 86 17.88 -12.89 9.52
N ILE A 87 19.13 -12.82 9.06
CA ILE A 87 19.53 -12.00 7.90
C ILE A 87 18.81 -12.47 6.63
N GLU A 88 18.73 -13.77 6.37
CA GLU A 88 18.02 -14.30 5.21
C GLU A 88 16.50 -14.01 5.27
N ARG A 89 15.89 -14.05 6.45
CA ARG A 89 14.50 -13.64 6.66
C ARG A 89 14.31 -12.14 6.37
N LEU A 90 15.21 -11.28 6.83
CA LEU A 90 15.20 -9.84 6.54
C LEU A 90 15.32 -9.54 5.04
N LEU A 91 16.17 -10.28 4.33
CA LEU A 91 16.29 -10.21 2.87
C LEU A 91 15.01 -10.67 2.19
N ALA A 92 14.44 -11.79 2.64
CA ALA A 92 13.23 -12.39 2.07
C ALA A 92 12.00 -11.47 2.14
N VAL A 93 11.89 -10.62 3.18
CA VAL A 93 10.82 -9.63 3.33
C VAL A 93 11.21 -8.23 2.82
N GLY A 94 12.42 -8.07 2.29
CA GLY A 94 12.88 -6.83 1.68
C GLY A 94 13.13 -5.68 2.66
N LEU A 95 13.42 -5.97 3.93
CA LEU A 95 13.79 -4.96 4.92
C LEU A 95 15.25 -4.52 4.81
N ILE A 96 16.12 -5.39 4.32
CA ILE A 96 17.52 -5.11 4.04
C ILE A 96 17.89 -5.44 2.60
N ILE A 97 19.03 -4.93 2.16
CA ILE A 97 19.59 -5.13 0.82
C ILE A 97 20.98 -5.75 0.99
N ARG A 98 21.32 -6.72 0.12
CA ARG A 98 22.67 -7.27 -0.03
C ARG A 98 23.40 -6.53 -1.16
N LYS A 99 24.58 -5.99 -0.88
CA LYS A 99 25.50 -5.41 -1.89
C LYS A 99 26.28 -6.51 -2.60
N ASP A 100 26.84 -6.18 -3.75
CA ASP A 100 27.70 -7.10 -4.52
C ASP A 100 28.94 -7.61 -3.72
N ASN A 101 29.43 -6.81 -2.79
CA ASN A 101 30.51 -7.17 -1.87
C ASN A 101 30.06 -8.02 -0.66
N GLY A 102 28.82 -8.50 -0.65
CA GLY A 102 28.24 -9.33 0.41
C GLY A 102 27.77 -8.58 1.66
N ARG A 103 28.02 -7.28 1.78
CA ARG A 103 27.55 -6.49 2.94
C ARG A 103 26.05 -6.25 2.85
N HIS A 104 25.40 -6.17 4.01
CA HIS A 104 23.96 -5.87 4.13
C HIS A 104 23.76 -4.45 4.67
N TYR A 105 22.63 -3.84 4.33
CA TYR A 105 22.20 -2.54 4.85
C TYR A 105 20.67 -2.40 4.78
N ASP A 106 20.12 -1.51 5.61
CA ASP A 106 18.69 -1.27 5.69
C ASP A 106 18.15 -0.66 4.38
N ARG A 107 17.04 -1.19 3.89
CA ARG A 107 16.36 -0.66 2.71
C ARG A 107 15.78 0.73 2.98
N PHE A 108 15.13 0.90 4.12
CA PHE A 108 14.45 2.14 4.50
C PHE A 108 15.32 2.92 5.49
N ARG A 109 15.62 4.17 5.16
CA ARG A 109 16.45 5.08 5.96
C ARG A 109 15.90 6.48 5.81
N ASN A 110 15.82 7.23 6.92
CA ASN A 110 15.30 8.60 6.98
C ASN A 110 13.94 8.76 6.28
N ARG A 111 12.97 7.84 6.58
CA ARG A 111 11.68 7.79 5.92
C ARG A 111 10.53 7.60 6.90
N ILE A 112 9.43 8.31 6.66
CA ILE A 112 8.13 7.94 7.25
C ILE A 112 7.71 6.61 6.66
N MET A 113 7.30 5.68 7.52
CA MET A 113 6.98 4.31 7.16
C MET A 113 5.47 4.07 7.20
N PHE A 114 4.96 3.44 6.16
CA PHE A 114 3.56 3.05 6.00
C PHE A 114 3.50 1.53 5.88
N PRO A 115 3.00 0.80 6.90
CA PRO A 115 2.83 -0.65 6.78
C PRO A 115 1.75 -0.97 5.77
N ILE A 116 2.05 -1.88 4.87
CA ILE A 116 1.09 -2.41 3.90
C ILE A 116 0.51 -3.68 4.50
N ARG A 117 -0.82 -3.76 4.59
CA ARG A 117 -1.52 -4.85 5.26
C ARG A 117 -2.32 -5.71 4.29
N ASP A 118 -2.34 -7.01 4.55
CA ASP A 118 -3.23 -7.94 3.85
C ASP A 118 -4.67 -7.83 4.37
N GLY A 119 -5.59 -8.57 3.75
CA GLY A 119 -7.02 -8.58 4.15
C GLY A 119 -7.29 -9.07 5.58
N ARG A 120 -6.29 -9.63 6.29
CA ARG A 120 -6.35 -10.06 7.69
C ARG A 120 -5.70 -9.04 8.64
N GLY A 121 -5.16 -7.94 8.11
CA GLY A 121 -4.46 -6.92 8.88
C GLY A 121 -3.01 -7.25 9.23
N ARG A 122 -2.43 -8.30 8.64
CA ARG A 122 -1.03 -8.64 8.84
C ARG A 122 -0.17 -7.77 7.95
N THR A 123 0.91 -7.24 8.49
CA THR A 123 1.89 -6.47 7.71
C THR A 123 2.63 -7.39 6.76
N ILE A 124 2.61 -7.05 5.47
CA ILE A 124 3.21 -7.81 4.37
C ILE A 124 4.36 -7.06 3.68
N GLY A 125 4.51 -5.79 3.95
CA GLY A 125 5.54 -4.92 3.41
C GLY A 125 5.38 -3.50 3.91
N PHE A 126 6.17 -2.58 3.36
CA PHE A 126 6.18 -1.18 3.74
C PHE A 126 6.32 -0.28 2.53
N GLY A 127 5.69 0.90 2.61
CA GLY A 127 6.06 2.08 1.87
C GLY A 127 6.89 3.01 2.74
N GLY A 128 7.81 3.75 2.16
CA GLY A 128 8.62 4.74 2.87
C GLY A 128 8.67 6.05 2.12
N ARG A 129 8.37 7.18 2.77
CA ARG A 129 8.47 8.52 2.21
C ARG A 129 9.61 9.30 2.87
N VAL A 130 10.50 9.90 2.09
CA VAL A 130 11.57 10.76 2.63
C VAL A 130 11.00 11.98 3.35
N LEU A 131 11.73 12.47 4.36
CA LEU A 131 11.41 13.71 5.07
C LEU A 131 11.88 14.94 4.30
N ALA A 132 12.94 14.84 3.53
CA ALA A 132 13.55 15.91 2.75
C ALA A 132 13.33 15.73 1.24
N ASP A 133 13.83 16.66 0.43
CA ASP A 133 13.82 16.59 -1.03
C ASP A 133 14.91 15.63 -1.55
N GLU A 134 14.73 14.35 -1.27
CA GLU A 134 15.60 13.26 -1.74
C GLU A 134 14.84 12.32 -2.68
N GLU A 135 15.53 11.82 -3.71
CA GLU A 135 14.96 10.82 -4.60
C GLU A 135 15.42 9.37 -4.21
N PRO A 136 14.55 8.39 -4.36
CA PRO A 136 13.14 8.48 -4.72
C PRO A 136 12.29 8.99 -3.56
N LYS A 137 11.34 9.92 -3.81
CA LYS A 137 10.41 10.47 -2.82
C LYS A 137 9.66 9.37 -2.08
N TYR A 138 9.20 8.34 -2.81
CA TYR A 138 8.59 7.13 -2.25
C TYR A 138 9.39 5.89 -2.62
N LEU A 139 9.57 5.01 -1.65
CA LEU A 139 10.21 3.71 -1.81
C LEU A 139 9.31 2.62 -1.23
N ASN A 140 9.01 1.59 -2.01
CA ASN A 140 8.21 0.46 -1.55
C ASN A 140 9.08 -0.78 -1.31
N SER A 141 8.58 -1.71 -0.47
CA SER A 141 9.11 -3.07 -0.41
C SER A 141 9.19 -3.67 -1.82
N PRO A 142 10.17 -4.51 -2.11
CA PRO A 142 10.22 -5.26 -3.36
C PRO A 142 9.10 -6.31 -3.39
N GLU A 143 8.91 -6.96 -4.55
CA GLU A 143 8.12 -8.19 -4.62
C GLU A 143 8.72 -9.24 -3.69
N THR A 144 7.87 -9.89 -2.88
CA THR A 144 8.28 -10.95 -1.94
C THR A 144 7.25 -12.08 -1.94
N VAL A 145 7.53 -13.14 -1.21
CA VAL A 145 6.55 -14.24 -1.03
C VAL A 145 5.27 -13.80 -0.30
N LEU A 146 5.29 -12.66 0.41
CA LEU A 146 4.15 -12.12 1.14
C LEU A 146 3.51 -10.92 0.46
N PHE A 147 4.25 -10.21 -0.38
CA PHE A 147 3.85 -8.90 -0.93
C PHE A 147 3.98 -8.84 -2.44
N HIS A 148 2.87 -8.55 -3.12
CA HIS A 148 2.79 -8.33 -4.57
C HIS A 148 2.10 -6.99 -4.84
N LYS A 149 2.86 -6.00 -5.34
CA LYS A 149 2.35 -4.64 -5.61
C LYS A 149 1.10 -4.64 -6.50
N GLY A 150 1.09 -5.49 -7.50
CA GLY A 150 -0.03 -5.61 -8.44
C GLY A 150 -1.29 -6.26 -7.86
N ARG A 151 -1.29 -6.66 -6.59
CA ARG A 151 -2.42 -7.32 -5.93
C ARG A 151 -2.93 -6.60 -4.70
N GLU A 152 -2.07 -5.82 -4.04
CA GLU A 152 -2.37 -5.21 -2.75
C GLU A 152 -2.78 -3.75 -2.92
N LEU A 153 -3.76 -3.32 -2.15
CA LEU A 153 -4.23 -1.94 -2.06
C LEU A 153 -3.99 -1.43 -0.64
N TYR A 154 -3.27 -0.32 -0.53
CA TYR A 154 -3.09 0.36 0.74
C TYR A 154 -4.40 0.96 1.21
N GLY A 155 -4.68 0.89 2.50
CA GLY A 155 -5.91 1.43 3.10
C GLY A 155 -7.11 0.48 3.04
N LEU A 156 -7.07 -0.61 2.27
CA LEU A 156 -8.23 -1.51 2.13
C LEU A 156 -8.59 -2.23 3.45
N TYR A 157 -7.57 -2.61 4.24
CA TYR A 157 -7.81 -3.18 5.57
C TYR A 157 -8.42 -2.14 6.50
N GLU A 158 -7.88 -0.93 6.53
CA GLU A 158 -8.34 0.19 7.34
C GLU A 158 -9.77 0.61 7.01
N ALA A 159 -10.13 0.62 5.72
CA ALA A 159 -11.50 0.87 5.25
C ALA A 159 -12.48 -0.20 5.79
N ARG A 160 -12.09 -1.47 5.72
CA ARG A 160 -12.90 -2.58 6.26
C ARG A 160 -13.06 -2.56 7.78
N GLN A 161 -12.10 -1.98 8.50
CA GLN A 161 -12.21 -1.80 9.96
C GLN A 161 -13.12 -0.62 10.34
N ALA A 162 -13.12 0.43 9.52
CA ALA A 162 -13.90 1.64 9.79
C ALA A 162 -15.37 1.50 9.38
N LEU A 163 -15.65 0.76 8.31
CA LEU A 163 -16.97 0.70 7.68
C LEU A 163 -17.63 -0.66 7.87
N ARG A 164 -18.93 -0.68 8.22
CA ARG A 164 -19.73 -1.90 8.30
C ARG A 164 -20.00 -2.53 6.93
N SER A 165 -20.25 -1.68 5.93
CA SER A 165 -20.37 -2.04 4.53
C SER A 165 -19.63 -1.00 3.69
N ILE A 166 -18.96 -1.46 2.65
CA ILE A 166 -18.26 -0.59 1.71
C ILE A 166 -19.17 -0.42 0.50
N GLU A 167 -19.86 0.71 0.43
CA GLU A 167 -20.78 1.02 -0.67
C GLU A 167 -20.02 1.45 -1.92
N ARG A 168 -18.87 2.10 -1.75
CA ARG A 168 -17.97 2.53 -2.81
C ARG A 168 -16.52 2.55 -2.34
N LEU A 169 -15.56 2.44 -3.26
CA LEU A 169 -14.15 2.64 -3.01
C LEU A 169 -13.61 3.74 -3.93
N VAL A 170 -12.76 4.60 -3.36
CA VAL A 170 -12.00 5.60 -4.13
C VAL A 170 -10.56 5.16 -4.21
N VAL A 171 -10.06 4.97 -5.42
CA VAL A 171 -8.68 4.64 -5.72
C VAL A 171 -7.92 5.93 -5.97
N VAL A 172 -6.88 6.17 -5.18
CA VAL A 172 -5.97 7.31 -5.28
C VAL A 172 -4.54 6.83 -5.52
N GLU A 173 -3.59 7.74 -5.71
CA GLU A 173 -2.22 7.36 -6.09
C GLU A 173 -1.32 7.04 -4.90
N GLY A 174 -1.49 7.73 -3.76
CA GLY A 174 -0.51 7.73 -2.68
C GLY A 174 -1.03 7.37 -1.29
N TYR A 175 -0.07 7.01 -0.43
CA TYR A 175 -0.32 6.73 1.00
C TYR A 175 -0.94 7.93 1.73
N MET A 176 -0.40 9.12 1.44
CA MET A 176 -0.84 10.35 2.09
C MET A 176 -2.25 10.75 1.66
N ASP A 177 -2.64 10.45 0.43
CA ASP A 177 -4.00 10.72 -0.05
C ASP A 177 -5.03 9.89 0.72
N VAL A 178 -4.75 8.58 0.91
CA VAL A 178 -5.61 7.70 1.70
C VAL A 178 -5.73 8.21 3.15
N ILE A 179 -4.60 8.57 3.77
CA ILE A 179 -4.57 9.08 5.14
C ILE A 179 -5.29 10.43 5.23
N GLY A 180 -5.06 11.32 4.26
CA GLY A 180 -5.71 12.63 4.16
C GLY A 180 -7.22 12.51 4.04
N LEU A 181 -7.72 11.64 3.16
CA LEU A 181 -9.15 11.35 3.03
C LEU A 181 -9.74 10.82 4.34
N ALA A 182 -9.09 9.83 4.96
CA ALA A 182 -9.56 9.21 6.20
C ALA A 182 -9.64 10.20 7.37
N ARG A 183 -8.73 11.19 7.47
CA ARG A 183 -8.78 12.27 8.46
C ARG A 183 -10.03 13.15 8.35
N HIS A 184 -10.59 13.24 7.16
CA HIS A 184 -11.80 14.01 6.89
C HIS A 184 -13.07 13.15 6.85
N GLY A 185 -12.99 11.89 7.34
CA GLY A 185 -14.13 10.97 7.43
C GLY A 185 -14.43 10.21 6.14
N ILE A 186 -13.57 10.31 5.12
CA ILE A 186 -13.67 9.55 3.88
C ILE A 186 -12.85 8.27 4.03
N ASP A 187 -13.45 7.28 4.70
CA ASP A 187 -12.78 6.04 5.13
C ASP A 187 -12.71 4.95 4.05
N TYR A 188 -13.22 5.21 2.86
CA TYR A 188 -13.25 4.28 1.73
C TYR A 188 -12.19 4.59 0.66
N GLY A 189 -11.15 5.35 1.00
CA GLY A 189 -9.98 5.61 0.16
C GLY A 189 -8.99 4.44 0.18
N VAL A 190 -8.49 4.04 -1.00
CA VAL A 190 -7.42 3.04 -1.16
C VAL A 190 -6.41 3.52 -2.18
N ALA A 191 -5.16 3.06 -2.10
CA ALA A 191 -4.15 3.43 -3.08
C ALA A 191 -3.47 2.22 -3.72
N THR A 192 -3.11 2.37 -4.99
CA THR A 192 -2.15 1.49 -5.65
C THR A 192 -0.73 1.82 -5.17
N LEU A 193 0.17 0.82 -5.22
CA LEU A 193 1.48 0.90 -4.57
C LEU A 193 2.60 1.29 -5.56
N GLY A 194 2.40 2.40 -6.27
CA GLY A 194 3.35 2.89 -7.28
C GLY A 194 3.35 2.04 -8.54
N THR A 195 2.21 1.42 -8.87
CA THR A 195 1.96 0.70 -10.11
C THR A 195 0.64 1.16 -10.72
N ALA A 196 0.46 0.98 -12.02
CA ALA A 196 -0.86 1.14 -12.63
C ALA A 196 -1.88 0.18 -11.98
N THR A 197 -3.15 0.56 -11.99
CA THR A 197 -4.23 -0.33 -11.56
C THR A 197 -4.24 -1.61 -12.39
N THR A 198 -4.21 -2.75 -11.74
CA THR A 198 -4.19 -4.06 -12.39
C THR A 198 -5.56 -4.74 -12.33
N ALA A 199 -5.75 -5.82 -13.10
CA ALA A 199 -6.92 -6.68 -13.01
C ALA A 199 -7.10 -7.28 -11.60
N ASP A 200 -6.01 -7.61 -10.90
CA ASP A 200 -6.07 -8.14 -9.53
C ASP A 200 -6.54 -7.07 -8.53
N HIS A 201 -6.12 -5.82 -8.68
CA HIS A 201 -6.65 -4.69 -7.90
C HIS A 201 -8.16 -4.54 -8.11
N LEU A 202 -8.62 -4.52 -9.35
CA LEU A 202 -10.03 -4.42 -9.70
C LEU A 202 -10.85 -5.60 -9.15
N ASN A 203 -10.33 -6.81 -9.26
CA ASN A 203 -10.96 -7.98 -8.67
C ASN A 203 -11.09 -7.88 -7.14
N ARG A 204 -10.12 -7.27 -6.45
CA ARG A 204 -10.23 -7.01 -5.00
C ARG A 204 -11.28 -5.96 -4.70
N ILE A 205 -11.29 -4.86 -5.44
CA ILE A 205 -12.29 -3.79 -5.30
C ILE A 205 -13.69 -4.37 -5.50
N PHE A 206 -13.93 -5.09 -6.59
CA PHE A 206 -15.23 -5.66 -6.94
C PHE A 206 -15.66 -6.86 -6.08
N ARG A 207 -14.82 -7.33 -5.18
CA ARG A 207 -15.24 -8.24 -4.08
C ARG A 207 -15.80 -7.49 -2.89
N MET A 208 -15.56 -6.18 -2.80
CA MET A 208 -15.98 -5.34 -1.68
C MET A 208 -17.21 -4.50 -2.04
N THR A 209 -17.28 -4.00 -3.28
CA THR A 209 -18.35 -3.11 -3.77
C THR A 209 -18.41 -3.15 -5.29
N ASP A 210 -19.58 -2.88 -5.86
CA ASP A 210 -19.75 -2.73 -7.31
C ASP A 210 -19.42 -1.31 -7.81
N HIS A 211 -19.10 -0.36 -6.91
CA HIS A 211 -18.83 1.04 -7.24
C HIS A 211 -17.39 1.41 -6.95
N ALA A 212 -16.62 1.69 -7.99
CA ALA A 212 -15.24 2.15 -7.91
C ALA A 212 -15.09 3.54 -8.53
N TYR A 213 -14.39 4.42 -7.82
CA TYR A 213 -14.04 5.76 -8.27
C TYR A 213 -12.54 5.85 -8.38
N PHE A 214 -12.02 6.38 -9.46
CA PHE A 214 -10.59 6.60 -9.65
C PHE A 214 -10.33 8.09 -9.67
N ALA A 215 -9.65 8.60 -8.65
CA ALA A 215 -9.31 10.01 -8.53
C ALA A 215 -7.85 10.22 -8.97
N PHE A 216 -7.69 10.97 -10.03
CA PHE A 216 -6.40 11.31 -10.63
C PHE A 216 -6.13 12.80 -10.57
N ASP A 217 -4.86 13.17 -10.60
CA ASP A 217 -4.46 14.56 -10.79
C ASP A 217 -4.98 15.06 -12.15
N GLY A 218 -5.39 16.34 -12.22
CA GLY A 218 -5.99 16.92 -13.43
C GLY A 218 -4.99 17.23 -14.55
N ASP A 219 -3.75 16.76 -14.44
CA ASP A 219 -2.69 16.97 -15.40
C ASP A 219 -2.63 15.88 -16.49
N ARG A 220 -1.68 16.04 -17.42
CA ARG A 220 -1.46 15.06 -18.51
C ARG A 220 -1.07 13.67 -17.99
N ALA A 221 -0.32 13.61 -16.90
CA ALA A 221 0.12 12.33 -16.33
C ALA A 221 -1.06 11.58 -15.71
N GLY A 222 -1.95 12.29 -14.99
CA GLY A 222 -3.18 11.75 -14.45
C GLY A 222 -4.13 11.24 -15.54
N ARG A 223 -4.29 11.96 -16.67
CA ARG A 223 -5.07 11.46 -17.82
C ARG A 223 -4.49 10.17 -18.40
N GLN A 224 -3.16 10.08 -18.55
CA GLN A 224 -2.50 8.85 -19.01
C GLN A 224 -2.67 7.69 -18.00
N ALA A 225 -2.66 7.98 -16.70
CA ALA A 225 -2.92 6.98 -15.66
C ALA A 225 -4.37 6.50 -15.71
N ALA A 226 -5.33 7.41 -15.93
CA ALA A 226 -6.75 7.09 -16.11
C ALA A 226 -6.98 6.19 -17.33
N TRP A 227 -6.33 6.48 -18.46
CA TRP A 227 -6.41 5.63 -19.65
C TRP A 227 -5.90 4.20 -19.39
N ARG A 228 -4.74 4.07 -18.74
CA ARG A 228 -4.21 2.73 -18.36
C ARG A 228 -5.14 1.99 -17.39
N ALA A 229 -5.76 2.71 -16.47
CA ALA A 229 -6.74 2.13 -15.55
C ALA A 229 -7.97 1.64 -16.32
N LEU A 230 -8.46 2.41 -17.31
CA LEU A 230 -9.54 2.03 -18.22
C LEU A 230 -9.21 0.73 -18.99
N GLU A 231 -8.04 0.65 -19.63
CA GLU A 231 -7.62 -0.53 -20.39
C GLU A 231 -7.65 -1.81 -19.54
N ASN A 232 -7.21 -1.72 -18.29
CA ASN A 232 -7.25 -2.86 -17.35
C ASN A 232 -8.64 -3.12 -16.78
N ALA A 233 -9.51 -2.10 -16.73
CA ALA A 233 -10.85 -2.19 -16.19
C ALA A 233 -11.86 -2.82 -17.16
N LEU A 234 -11.78 -2.51 -18.44
CA LEU A 234 -12.73 -2.98 -19.45
C LEU A 234 -12.98 -4.50 -19.39
N PRO A 235 -11.96 -5.37 -19.34
CA PRO A 235 -12.18 -6.82 -19.25
C PRO A 235 -12.84 -7.28 -17.93
N GLN A 236 -12.85 -6.43 -16.91
CA GLN A 236 -13.40 -6.71 -15.58
C GLN A 236 -14.84 -6.20 -15.41
N MET A 237 -15.35 -5.42 -16.38
CA MET A 237 -16.70 -4.89 -16.32
C MET A 237 -17.73 -5.99 -16.51
N ARG A 238 -18.74 -6.00 -15.64
CA ARG A 238 -19.90 -6.90 -15.65
C ARG A 238 -21.13 -6.11 -15.28
N GLU A 239 -22.31 -6.67 -15.52
CA GLU A 239 -23.57 -6.09 -15.07
C GLU A 239 -23.55 -5.74 -13.58
N GLY A 240 -24.00 -4.54 -13.23
CA GLY A 240 -23.97 -3.98 -11.88
C GLY A 240 -22.72 -3.20 -11.52
N ARG A 241 -21.56 -3.50 -12.11
CA ARG A 241 -20.29 -2.81 -11.81
C ARG A 241 -20.23 -1.44 -12.44
N GLN A 242 -19.81 -0.46 -11.67
CA GLN A 242 -19.65 0.93 -12.10
C GLN A 242 -18.26 1.43 -11.77
N ILE A 243 -17.63 2.05 -12.74
CA ILE A 243 -16.38 2.80 -12.57
C ILE A 243 -16.64 4.24 -13.00
N ARG A 244 -16.18 5.19 -12.18
CA ARG A 244 -16.16 6.60 -12.49
C ARG A 244 -14.73 7.13 -12.42
N ILE A 245 -14.38 7.97 -13.38
CA ILE A 245 -13.11 8.68 -13.44
C ILE A 245 -13.35 10.09 -12.92
N VAL A 246 -12.51 10.51 -11.99
CA VAL A 246 -12.55 11.82 -11.36
C VAL A 246 -11.19 12.48 -11.54
N PHE A 247 -11.18 13.68 -12.09
CA PHE A 247 -9.99 14.51 -12.18
C PHE A 247 -10.05 15.64 -11.16
N LEU A 248 -9.01 15.72 -10.33
CA LEU A 248 -8.90 16.84 -9.41
C LEU A 248 -8.54 18.12 -10.17
N PRO A 249 -8.87 19.30 -9.62
CA PRO A 249 -8.42 20.58 -10.18
C PRO A 249 -6.89 20.64 -10.26
N ASP A 250 -6.37 21.39 -11.21
CA ASP A 250 -4.95 21.54 -11.46
C ASP A 250 -4.12 21.77 -10.18
N LYS A 251 -3.03 21.00 -10.04
CA LYS A 251 -2.06 21.08 -8.93
C LYS A 251 -2.60 20.67 -7.55
N GLN A 252 -3.73 19.98 -7.50
CA GLN A 252 -4.27 19.42 -6.27
C GLN A 252 -4.27 17.89 -6.32
N ASP A 253 -3.78 17.27 -5.25
CA ASP A 253 -3.98 15.87 -4.94
C ASP A 253 -5.19 15.70 -3.99
N PRO A 254 -5.71 14.48 -3.76
CA PRO A 254 -6.85 14.24 -2.88
C PRO A 254 -6.67 14.80 -1.46
N ASP A 255 -5.48 14.66 -0.87
CA ASP A 255 -5.18 15.18 0.47
C ASP A 255 -5.31 16.72 0.52
N SER A 256 -4.63 17.42 -0.39
CA SER A 256 -4.67 18.89 -0.46
C SER A 256 -6.07 19.42 -0.83
N PHE A 257 -6.79 18.73 -1.71
CA PHE A 257 -8.15 19.13 -2.08
C PHE A 257 -9.10 19.07 -0.89
N VAL A 258 -9.10 17.94 -0.16
CA VAL A 258 -10.00 17.76 1.00
C VAL A 258 -9.60 18.70 2.14
N GLN A 259 -8.32 18.91 2.37
CA GLN A 259 -7.84 19.88 3.39
C GLN A 259 -8.33 21.29 3.09
N LYS A 260 -8.36 21.70 1.83
CA LYS A 260 -8.75 23.06 1.41
C LYS A 260 -10.28 23.25 1.32
N ASN A 261 -10.98 22.26 0.77
CA ASN A 261 -12.37 22.40 0.37
C ASN A 261 -13.36 21.59 1.25
N GLY A 262 -12.84 20.67 2.09
CA GLY A 262 -13.62 19.82 2.97
C GLY A 262 -14.16 18.54 2.28
N ALA A 263 -14.66 17.62 3.12
CA ALA A 263 -15.16 16.33 2.66
C ALA A 263 -16.36 16.44 1.70
N ASN A 264 -17.31 17.33 2.00
CA ASN A 264 -18.50 17.51 1.17
C ASN A 264 -18.17 17.93 -0.28
N ALA A 265 -17.16 18.79 -0.45
CA ALA A 265 -16.71 19.18 -1.79
C ALA A 265 -16.09 18.01 -2.55
N PHE A 266 -15.34 17.13 -1.85
CA PHE A 266 -14.78 15.92 -2.46
C PHE A 266 -15.88 14.92 -2.83
N GLU A 267 -16.90 14.74 -1.97
CA GLU A 267 -18.06 13.92 -2.25
C GLU A 267 -18.81 14.41 -3.51
N SER A 268 -19.04 15.73 -3.62
CA SER A 268 -19.66 16.31 -4.82
C SER A 268 -18.82 16.05 -6.08
N LEU A 269 -17.50 16.17 -5.96
CA LEU A 269 -16.58 15.88 -7.06
C LEU A 269 -16.65 14.41 -7.50
N LEU A 270 -16.79 13.47 -6.55
CA LEU A 270 -16.98 12.06 -6.86
C LEU A 270 -18.31 11.81 -7.57
N ASP A 271 -19.39 12.46 -7.12
CA ASP A 271 -20.72 12.31 -7.72
C ASP A 271 -20.77 12.84 -9.16
N GLU A 272 -19.98 13.88 -9.47
CA GLU A 272 -19.77 14.44 -10.81
C GLU A 272 -18.80 13.60 -11.67
N GLY A 273 -18.14 12.58 -11.08
CA GLY A 273 -17.18 11.72 -11.77
C GLY A 273 -17.75 11.12 -13.06
N GLN A 274 -16.95 11.16 -14.11
CA GLN A 274 -17.31 10.70 -15.45
C GLN A 274 -17.42 9.16 -15.50
N PRO A 275 -18.52 8.58 -15.98
CA PRO A 275 -18.63 7.14 -16.21
C PRO A 275 -17.52 6.64 -17.14
N LEU A 276 -16.98 5.44 -16.89
CA LEU A 276 -15.87 4.86 -17.65
C LEU A 276 -16.11 4.86 -19.17
N ALA A 277 -17.33 4.55 -19.61
CA ALA A 277 -17.67 4.52 -21.02
C ALA A 277 -17.67 5.92 -21.66
N GLU A 278 -18.13 6.93 -20.94
CA GLU A 278 -18.10 8.32 -21.43
C GLU A 278 -16.64 8.82 -21.52
N PHE A 279 -15.82 8.56 -20.50
CA PHE A 279 -14.40 8.89 -20.53
C PHE A 279 -13.70 8.25 -21.73
N MET A 280 -13.97 6.97 -22.02
CA MET A 280 -13.40 6.27 -23.17
C MET A 280 -13.78 6.95 -24.50
N ILE A 281 -15.06 7.33 -24.66
CA ILE A 281 -15.54 7.97 -25.90
C ILE A 281 -14.88 9.33 -26.07
N ASP A 282 -14.79 10.13 -25.01
CA ASP A 282 -14.22 11.47 -25.07
C ASP A 282 -12.72 11.45 -25.41
N GLU A 283 -11.95 10.52 -24.82
CA GLU A 283 -10.52 10.38 -25.13
C GLU A 283 -10.30 9.89 -26.56
N LEU A 284 -11.11 8.95 -27.07
CA LEU A 284 -11.03 8.49 -28.46
C LEU A 284 -11.48 9.54 -29.49
N ALA A 285 -12.33 10.48 -29.10
CA ALA A 285 -12.79 11.57 -29.99
C ALA A 285 -11.80 12.75 -29.99
N ALA A 286 -10.88 12.82 -29.01
CA ALA A 286 -9.89 13.88 -28.89
C ALA A 286 -8.60 13.61 -29.68
N ASP A 287 -8.33 12.35 -30.09
CA ASP A 287 -7.24 11.91 -30.97
C ASP A 287 -7.66 12.08 -32.46
#